data_f13cbf1b24cadc38126f47b67d33c191
#
_entry.id   f13cbf1b24cadc38126f47b67d33c191
#
_cell.length_a   1.000
_cell.length_b   1.000
_cell.length_c   1.000
_cell.angle_alpha   90.00
_cell.angle_beta   90.00
_cell.angle_gamma   90.00
#
_symmetry.space_group_name_H-M   'P 1'
#
loop_
_entity.id
_entity.type
_entity.pdbx_description
1 polymer ?
#
loop_
_entity_poly.entity_id
_entity_poly.type
_entity_poly.pdbx_seq_one_letter_code
_entity_poly.pdbx_strand_id
1 'polypeptide(L)'
;ISRLILQMPGYMYAYSDDKIYVSHYGGSKTTIPLENGKVMLEQTSEYPYESDIKIVLQPEKENKFKLAMRIPTWASSNEFAPGGLYPYKKETTEKAIIKVNNEEVAYTMDKGFAVIERKWKKNDLVELHLPMQARLVKSIPEVTENEGKSAFTRGPLVYCAEEIDNKVSIKELTLGNIDESQAQITSIEEGILKGIQRIDLPNIKLVPYYTWCNRGDNRSMAVWIND
;
A
#
# COMPACT_ATOMS: atom_id res chain seq x y z
N ILE A 1 21.52 1.26 8.03
CA ILE A 1 20.25 1.93 7.62
C ILE A 1 20.55 2.99 6.56
N SER A 2 21.41 4.00 6.81
CA SER A 2 21.68 5.11 5.87
C SER A 2 22.13 4.67 4.48
N ARG A 3 23.00 3.63 4.38
CA ARG A 3 23.41 3.06 3.09
C ARG A 3 22.22 2.47 2.30
N LEU A 4 21.31 1.77 2.97
CA LEU A 4 20.12 1.20 2.33
C LEU A 4 19.21 2.30 1.79
N ILE A 5 18.96 3.35 2.57
CA ILE A 5 18.11 4.48 2.14
C ILE A 5 18.65 5.11 0.85
N LEU A 6 19.97 5.33 0.76
CA LEU A 6 20.60 5.88 -0.44
C LEU A 6 20.53 4.94 -1.66
N GLN A 7 20.37 3.64 -1.45
CA GLN A 7 20.22 2.64 -2.52
C GLN A 7 18.76 2.45 -2.99
N MET A 8 17.77 2.83 -2.18
CA MET A 8 16.35 2.63 -2.48
C MET A 8 15.92 3.13 -3.87
N PRO A 9 16.37 4.30 -4.37
CA PRO A 9 16.01 4.74 -5.71
C PRO A 9 16.43 3.74 -6.81
N GLY A 10 17.52 3.00 -6.61
CA GLY A 10 18.00 1.98 -7.54
C GLY A 10 17.10 0.73 -7.64
N TYR A 11 16.17 0.54 -6.68
CA TYR A 11 15.22 -0.57 -6.69
C TYR A 11 13.83 -0.20 -7.22
N MET A 12 13.59 1.09 -7.49
CA MET A 12 12.26 1.55 -7.94
C MET A 12 11.90 1.01 -9.31
N TYR A 13 12.89 0.87 -10.18
CA TYR A 13 12.70 0.44 -11.56
C TYR A 13 13.67 -0.67 -11.92
N ALA A 14 13.20 -1.58 -12.77
CA ALA A 14 14.03 -2.52 -13.52
C ALA A 14 13.58 -2.52 -14.97
N TYR A 15 14.41 -3.02 -15.87
CA TYR A 15 14.08 -3.07 -17.29
C TYR A 15 14.76 -4.22 -18.02
N SER A 16 14.19 -4.61 -19.13
CA SER A 16 14.78 -5.45 -20.15
C SER A 16 14.63 -4.76 -21.51
N ASP A 17 14.97 -5.43 -22.61
CA ASP A 17 14.98 -4.85 -23.95
C ASP A 17 13.65 -4.20 -24.35
N ASP A 18 12.52 -4.82 -24.01
CA ASP A 18 11.17 -4.39 -24.38
C ASP A 18 10.22 -4.15 -23.19
N LYS A 19 10.72 -4.16 -21.94
CA LYS A 19 9.87 -4.12 -20.75
C LYS A 19 10.44 -3.24 -19.67
N ILE A 20 9.59 -2.40 -19.08
CA ILE A 20 9.88 -1.57 -17.91
C ILE A 20 9.09 -2.12 -16.73
N TYR A 21 9.76 -2.32 -15.60
CA TYR A 21 9.14 -2.72 -14.33
C TYR A 21 9.16 -1.54 -13.37
N VAL A 22 8.00 -1.21 -12.84
CA VAL A 22 7.83 -0.26 -11.73
C VAL A 22 7.62 -1.07 -10.47
N SER A 23 8.67 -1.21 -9.65
CA SER A 23 8.70 -2.11 -8.48
C SER A 23 8.27 -1.42 -7.20
N HIS A 24 8.52 -0.12 -7.07
CA HIS A 24 8.14 0.69 -5.92
C HIS A 24 7.49 2.00 -6.36
N TYR A 25 6.57 2.48 -5.53
CA TYR A 25 5.82 3.71 -5.78
C TYR A 25 6.33 4.84 -4.88
N GLY A 26 6.54 5.99 -5.49
CA GLY A 26 7.03 7.20 -4.84
C GLY A 26 7.41 8.25 -5.87
N GLY A 27 7.39 9.53 -5.49
CA GLY A 27 7.75 10.63 -6.39
C GLY A 27 9.17 10.45 -6.94
N SER A 28 9.29 10.34 -8.28
CA SER A 28 10.57 10.09 -8.93
C SER A 28 10.55 10.42 -10.41
N LYS A 29 11.74 10.68 -10.96
CA LYS A 29 11.94 10.91 -12.38
C LYS A 29 13.19 10.17 -12.83
N THR A 30 13.09 9.40 -13.92
CA THR A 30 14.19 8.60 -14.45
C THR A 30 14.11 8.47 -15.97
N THR A 31 15.22 8.06 -16.59
CA THR A 31 15.27 7.72 -18.01
C THR A 31 15.77 6.28 -18.14
N ILE A 32 14.97 5.44 -18.78
CA ILE A 32 15.24 4.02 -18.97
C ILE A 32 15.62 3.77 -20.42
N PRO A 33 16.78 3.15 -20.69
CA PRO A 33 17.15 2.73 -22.02
C PRO A 33 16.42 1.43 -22.38
N LEU A 34 15.68 1.43 -23.49
CA LEU A 34 15.13 0.24 -24.11
C LEU A 34 15.83 0.03 -25.47
N GLU A 35 15.68 -1.16 -26.05
CA GLU A 35 16.27 -1.49 -27.36
C GLU A 35 15.92 -0.45 -28.44
N ASN A 36 14.67 0.02 -28.45
CA ASN A 36 14.15 0.92 -29.48
C ASN A 36 14.13 2.41 -29.08
N GLY A 37 14.97 2.84 -28.15
CA GLY A 37 15.09 4.22 -27.70
C GLY A 37 14.80 4.41 -26.22
N LYS A 38 15.12 5.59 -25.70
CA LYS A 38 14.97 5.89 -24.29
C LYS A 38 13.53 6.29 -23.96
N VAL A 39 13.13 5.99 -22.74
CA VAL A 39 11.82 6.40 -22.17
C VAL A 39 12.08 7.13 -20.87
N MET A 40 11.68 8.39 -20.78
CA MET A 40 11.65 9.11 -19.50
C MET A 40 10.33 8.79 -18.81
N LEU A 41 10.42 8.44 -17.54
CA LEU A 41 9.27 8.25 -16.64
C LEU A 41 9.29 9.31 -15.55
N GLU A 42 8.13 9.87 -15.28
CA GLU A 42 7.90 10.73 -14.11
C GLU A 42 6.75 10.14 -13.30
N GLN A 43 7.03 9.76 -12.06
CA GLN A 43 6.07 9.15 -11.16
C GLN A 43 5.70 10.14 -10.05
N THR A 44 4.41 10.30 -9.80
CA THR A 44 3.85 11.08 -8.70
C THR A 44 2.92 10.19 -7.87
N SER A 45 3.11 10.18 -6.54
CA SER A 45 2.32 9.35 -5.63
C SER A 45 2.51 9.79 -4.19
N GLU A 46 1.45 9.74 -3.42
CA GLU A 46 1.45 9.83 -1.94
C GLU A 46 1.42 8.43 -1.30
N TYR A 47 1.73 7.38 -2.06
CA TYR A 47 1.86 6.01 -1.54
C TYR A 47 2.99 5.95 -0.49
N PRO A 48 2.81 5.30 0.66
CA PRO A 48 1.78 4.33 1.01
C PRO A 48 0.54 4.93 1.73
N TYR A 49 0.36 6.23 1.73
CA TYR A 49 -0.74 6.90 2.44
C TYR A 49 -2.01 6.98 1.61
N GLU A 50 -1.85 7.13 0.30
CA GLU A 50 -2.94 7.18 -0.67
C GLU A 50 -2.78 6.08 -1.75
N SER A 51 -3.91 5.76 -2.39
CA SER A 51 -4.02 4.63 -3.33
C SER A 51 -3.53 4.94 -4.74
N ASP A 52 -3.47 6.23 -5.10
CA ASP A 52 -3.29 6.64 -6.49
C ASP A 52 -1.83 6.86 -6.85
N ILE A 53 -1.42 6.23 -7.93
CA ILE A 53 -0.09 6.37 -8.51
C ILE A 53 -0.26 6.86 -9.95
N LYS A 54 0.44 7.93 -10.31
CA LYS A 54 0.46 8.49 -11.66
C LYS A 54 1.85 8.37 -12.26
N ILE A 55 1.91 7.90 -13.50
CA ILE A 55 3.16 7.74 -14.25
C ILE A 55 2.99 8.39 -15.61
N VAL A 56 3.77 9.42 -15.88
CA VAL A 56 3.85 10.07 -17.20
C VAL A 56 5.00 9.43 -17.97
N LEU A 57 4.69 8.92 -19.16
CA LEU A 57 5.67 8.30 -20.06
C LEU A 57 6.05 9.29 -21.15
N GLN A 58 7.36 9.42 -21.38
CA GLN A 58 7.89 10.27 -22.44
C GLN A 58 8.96 9.51 -23.25
N PRO A 59 8.53 8.61 -24.16
CA PRO A 59 9.45 7.98 -25.09
C PRO A 59 10.01 9.01 -26.07
N GLU A 60 11.29 8.86 -26.47
CA GLU A 60 11.95 9.73 -27.47
C GLU A 60 11.21 9.74 -28.82
N LYS A 61 10.63 8.59 -29.18
CA LYS A 61 9.71 8.38 -30.31
C LYS A 61 8.65 7.37 -29.91
N GLU A 62 7.51 7.36 -30.61
CA GLU A 62 6.49 6.33 -30.38
C GLU A 62 7.12 4.94 -30.42
N ASN A 63 6.94 4.17 -29.34
CA ASN A 63 7.59 2.89 -29.17
C ASN A 63 6.65 1.86 -28.56
N LYS A 64 6.74 0.62 -29.02
CA LYS A 64 5.99 -0.50 -28.47
C LYS A 64 6.83 -1.20 -27.40
N PHE A 65 6.34 -1.19 -26.17
CA PHE A 65 6.96 -1.89 -25.04
C PHE A 65 5.92 -2.28 -23.99
N LYS A 66 6.33 -3.13 -23.05
CA LYS A 66 5.54 -3.56 -21.92
C LYS A 66 5.83 -2.68 -20.70
N LEU A 67 4.80 -2.15 -20.08
CA LEU A 67 4.87 -1.54 -18.75
C LEU A 67 4.32 -2.53 -17.74
N ALA A 68 5.14 -2.90 -16.76
CA ALA A 68 4.82 -3.83 -15.69
C ALA A 68 4.81 -3.08 -14.37
N MET A 69 3.64 -2.95 -13.73
CA MET A 69 3.46 -2.26 -12.47
C MET A 69 3.21 -3.26 -11.34
N ARG A 70 3.95 -3.15 -10.25
CA ARG A 70 3.83 -4.04 -9.10
C ARG A 70 2.44 -3.95 -8.48
N ILE A 71 1.74 -5.09 -8.36
CA ILE A 71 0.54 -5.18 -7.53
C ILE A 71 0.92 -5.94 -6.25
N PRO A 72 0.96 -5.25 -5.10
CA PRO A 72 1.36 -5.87 -3.84
C PRO A 72 0.40 -6.98 -3.41
N THR A 73 0.86 -7.91 -2.59
CA THR A 73 0.08 -9.05 -2.09
C THR A 73 -1.20 -8.58 -1.40
N TRP A 74 -1.11 -7.56 -0.54
CA TRP A 74 -2.27 -7.01 0.17
C TRP A 74 -3.38 -6.46 -0.77
N ALA A 75 -3.03 -6.11 -2.03
CA ALA A 75 -3.96 -5.59 -3.05
C ALA A 75 -4.36 -6.63 -4.10
N SER A 76 -3.81 -7.84 -4.07
CA SER A 76 -3.99 -8.85 -5.12
C SER A 76 -4.37 -10.23 -4.61
N SER A 77 -4.34 -10.45 -3.29
CA SER A 77 -4.63 -11.75 -2.70
C SER A 77 -5.44 -11.61 -1.40
N ASN A 78 -5.80 -12.74 -0.79
CA ASN A 78 -6.50 -12.76 0.48
C ASN A 78 -5.54 -12.86 1.69
N GLU A 79 -4.35 -12.31 1.57
CA GLU A 79 -3.37 -12.22 2.66
C GLU A 79 -2.67 -10.86 2.67
N PHE A 80 -2.29 -10.39 3.86
CA PHE A 80 -1.60 -9.11 4.01
C PHE A 80 -0.17 -9.14 3.43
N ALA A 81 0.55 -10.19 3.74
CA ALA A 81 1.93 -10.38 3.29
C ALA A 81 2.09 -11.79 2.71
N PRO A 82 2.99 -11.99 1.74
CA PRO A 82 3.19 -13.30 1.14
C PRO A 82 3.71 -14.31 2.17
N GLY A 83 3.27 -15.56 2.05
CA GLY A 83 3.72 -16.67 2.91
C GLY A 83 2.62 -17.33 3.72
N GLY A 84 1.36 -16.90 3.59
CA GLY A 84 0.20 -17.57 4.18
C GLY A 84 0.01 -17.35 5.68
N LEU A 85 0.89 -16.62 6.37
CA LEU A 85 0.84 -16.46 7.83
C LEU A 85 -0.27 -15.52 8.31
N TYR A 86 -0.65 -14.56 7.48
CA TYR A 86 -1.53 -13.45 7.84
C TYR A 86 -2.67 -13.27 6.84
N PRO A 87 -3.63 -14.23 6.80
CA PRO A 87 -4.81 -14.10 5.96
C PRO A 87 -5.72 -12.98 6.46
N TYR A 88 -6.44 -12.37 5.53
CA TYR A 88 -7.52 -11.45 5.87
C TYR A 88 -8.74 -12.21 6.41
N LYS A 89 -9.46 -11.59 7.34
CA LYS A 89 -10.67 -12.18 7.94
C LYS A 89 -11.80 -12.33 6.93
N LYS A 90 -11.87 -11.44 5.95
CA LYS A 90 -12.85 -11.46 4.85
C LYS A 90 -12.14 -11.37 3.51
N GLU A 91 -12.70 -12.04 2.52
CA GLU A 91 -12.27 -11.87 1.13
C GLU A 91 -12.78 -10.54 0.57
N THR A 92 -12.07 -10.01 -0.41
CA THR A 92 -12.50 -8.84 -1.18
C THR A 92 -12.53 -9.17 -2.67
N THR A 93 -13.49 -8.57 -3.36
CA THR A 93 -13.58 -8.62 -4.83
C THR A 93 -12.91 -7.42 -5.48
N GLU A 94 -12.49 -6.44 -4.69
CA GLU A 94 -11.82 -5.25 -5.21
C GLU A 94 -10.47 -5.60 -5.81
N LYS A 95 -10.18 -5.00 -6.95
CA LYS A 95 -8.95 -5.20 -7.70
C LYS A 95 -8.29 -3.87 -8.00
N ALA A 96 -7.00 -3.93 -8.30
CA ALA A 96 -6.29 -2.78 -8.83
C ALA A 96 -6.91 -2.37 -10.18
N ILE A 97 -7.10 -1.07 -10.37
CA ILE A 97 -7.62 -0.48 -11.61
C ILE A 97 -6.50 0.29 -12.28
N ILE A 98 -6.33 0.10 -13.57
CA ILE A 98 -5.35 0.84 -14.36
C ILE A 98 -6.06 1.61 -15.45
N LYS A 99 -5.74 2.91 -15.55
CA LYS A 99 -6.19 3.76 -16.65
C LYS A 99 -4.99 4.27 -17.45
N VAL A 100 -5.21 4.43 -18.74
CA VAL A 100 -4.26 5.12 -19.62
C VAL A 100 -5.01 6.23 -20.32
N ASN A 101 -4.57 7.48 -20.10
CA ASN A 101 -5.24 8.69 -20.63
C ASN A 101 -6.73 8.74 -20.26
N ASN A 102 -7.07 8.45 -18.99
CA ASN A 102 -8.41 8.36 -18.41
C ASN A 102 -9.28 7.18 -18.88
N GLU A 103 -8.79 6.30 -19.74
CA GLU A 103 -9.51 5.10 -20.17
C GLU A 103 -9.01 3.87 -19.40
N GLU A 104 -9.93 3.13 -18.80
CA GLU A 104 -9.58 1.88 -18.13
C GLU A 104 -9.06 0.84 -19.14
N VAL A 105 -7.95 0.21 -18.81
CA VAL A 105 -7.30 -0.76 -19.68
C VAL A 105 -7.15 -2.11 -19.00
N ALA A 106 -7.35 -3.16 -19.78
CA ALA A 106 -7.08 -4.52 -19.32
C ALA A 106 -5.57 -4.74 -19.15
N TYR A 107 -5.21 -5.55 -18.16
CA TYR A 107 -3.85 -5.98 -17.91
C TYR A 107 -3.78 -7.49 -17.66
N THR A 108 -2.60 -8.06 -17.80
CA THR A 108 -2.33 -9.45 -17.42
C THR A 108 -1.43 -9.47 -16.19
N MET A 109 -1.73 -10.39 -15.26
CA MET A 109 -0.85 -10.58 -14.09
C MET A 109 0.30 -11.52 -14.44
N ASP A 110 1.53 -11.07 -14.21
CA ASP A 110 2.76 -11.85 -14.38
C ASP A 110 3.66 -11.65 -13.16
N LYS A 111 3.80 -12.70 -12.33
CA LYS A 111 4.68 -12.73 -11.14
C LYS A 111 4.51 -11.52 -10.20
N GLY A 112 3.25 -11.12 -9.98
CA GLY A 112 2.90 -10.00 -9.11
C GLY A 112 3.01 -8.62 -9.77
N PHE A 113 3.10 -8.56 -11.09
CA PHE A 113 3.03 -7.32 -11.87
C PHE A 113 1.82 -7.34 -12.79
N ALA A 114 1.12 -6.22 -12.84
CA ALA A 114 0.14 -5.93 -13.88
C ALA A 114 0.88 -5.44 -15.13
N VAL A 115 0.76 -6.17 -16.23
CA VAL A 115 1.50 -5.93 -17.47
C VAL A 115 0.55 -5.39 -18.53
N ILE A 116 0.91 -4.25 -19.12
CA ILE A 116 0.24 -3.63 -20.25
C ILE A 116 1.22 -3.55 -21.41
N GLU A 117 0.84 -4.10 -22.56
CA GLU A 117 1.62 -4.00 -23.79
C GLU A 117 0.88 -3.12 -24.79
N ARG A 118 1.49 -2.03 -25.20
CA ARG A 118 0.94 -1.14 -26.24
C ARG A 118 2.02 -0.28 -26.90
N LYS A 119 1.64 0.44 -27.93
CA LYS A 119 2.45 1.49 -28.52
C LYS A 119 2.25 2.77 -27.69
N TRP A 120 3.30 3.20 -27.00
CA TRP A 120 3.30 4.35 -26.12
C TRP A 120 3.70 5.62 -26.85
N LYS A 121 3.04 6.72 -26.48
CA LYS A 121 3.28 8.05 -27.04
C LYS A 121 3.81 8.99 -25.96
N LYS A 122 4.38 10.11 -26.41
CA LYS A 122 4.83 11.15 -25.49
C LYS A 122 3.66 11.72 -24.70
N ASN A 123 3.85 11.84 -23.38
CA ASN A 123 2.87 12.30 -22.39
C ASN A 123 1.70 11.33 -22.17
N ASP A 124 1.80 10.06 -22.55
CA ASP A 124 0.82 9.08 -22.07
C ASP A 124 0.84 9.05 -20.54
N LEU A 125 -0.34 9.22 -19.94
CA LEU A 125 -0.55 9.17 -18.49
C LEU A 125 -1.09 7.79 -18.12
N VAL A 126 -0.38 7.11 -17.26
CA VAL A 126 -0.83 5.85 -16.64
C VAL A 126 -1.20 6.14 -15.20
N GLU A 127 -2.41 5.76 -14.80
CA GLU A 127 -2.91 5.88 -13.45
C GLU A 127 -3.22 4.48 -12.91
N LEU A 128 -2.59 4.15 -11.79
CA LEU A 128 -2.86 2.92 -11.05
C LEU A 128 -3.56 3.28 -9.75
N HIS A 129 -4.73 2.68 -9.53
CA HIS A 129 -5.46 2.74 -8.28
C HIS A 129 -5.39 1.39 -7.58
N LEU A 130 -4.87 1.36 -6.35
CA LEU A 130 -4.80 0.15 -5.50
C LEU A 130 -5.96 0.16 -4.49
N PRO A 131 -6.67 -0.96 -4.26
CA PRO A 131 -7.72 -1.03 -3.25
C PRO A 131 -7.11 -0.86 -1.85
N MET A 132 -7.39 0.27 -1.18
CA MET A 132 -6.76 0.62 0.10
C MET A 132 -7.79 0.80 1.21
N GLN A 133 -8.56 -0.25 1.46
CA GLN A 133 -9.53 -0.32 2.55
C GLN A 133 -8.87 -0.67 3.88
N ALA A 134 -9.52 -0.32 4.98
CA ALA A 134 -9.20 -0.91 6.27
C ALA A 134 -9.64 -2.37 6.30
N ARG A 135 -8.76 -3.28 6.64
CA ARG A 135 -9.02 -4.72 6.64
C ARG A 135 -8.51 -5.39 7.91
N LEU A 136 -9.25 -6.38 8.39
CA LEU A 136 -8.84 -7.21 9.51
C LEU A 136 -7.97 -8.38 9.04
N VAL A 137 -6.85 -8.52 9.71
CA VAL A 137 -5.89 -9.61 9.52
C VAL A 137 -5.95 -10.53 10.72
N LYS A 138 -5.93 -11.84 10.48
CA LYS A 138 -5.68 -12.87 11.49
C LYS A 138 -4.35 -13.54 11.23
N SER A 139 -3.78 -14.18 12.24
CA SER A 139 -2.72 -15.15 12.04
C SER A 139 -3.28 -16.55 11.83
N ILE A 140 -2.49 -17.42 11.23
CA ILE A 140 -2.78 -18.85 11.22
C ILE A 140 -2.67 -19.44 12.64
N PRO A 141 -3.31 -20.60 12.92
CA PRO A 141 -3.32 -21.19 14.27
C PRO A 141 -1.93 -21.51 14.83
N GLU A 142 -0.95 -21.74 13.96
CA GLU A 142 0.43 -22.02 14.36
C GLU A 142 1.14 -20.83 15.03
N VAL A 143 0.62 -19.62 14.86
CA VAL A 143 1.08 -18.40 15.56
C VAL A 143 0.25 -18.21 16.83
N THR A 144 0.53 -19.02 17.83
CA THR A 144 -0.26 -19.14 19.07
C THR A 144 -0.35 -17.85 19.88
N GLU A 145 0.63 -16.95 19.82
CA GLU A 145 0.65 -15.66 20.50
C GLU A 145 -0.45 -14.71 20.04
N ASN A 146 -0.99 -14.96 18.85
CA ASN A 146 -2.05 -14.16 18.25
C ASN A 146 -3.44 -14.86 18.29
N GLU A 147 -3.54 -15.99 18.94
CA GLU A 147 -4.83 -16.69 19.08
C GLU A 147 -5.89 -15.78 19.71
N GLY A 148 -7.09 -15.76 19.14
CA GLY A 148 -8.19 -14.91 19.60
C GLY A 148 -7.96 -13.42 19.39
N LYS A 149 -7.05 -13.01 18.49
CA LYS A 149 -6.76 -11.61 18.19
C LYS A 149 -6.83 -11.32 16.70
N SER A 150 -7.09 -10.05 16.41
CA SER A 150 -7.06 -9.51 15.05
C SER A 150 -6.29 -8.19 15.00
N ALA A 151 -5.74 -7.86 13.85
CA ALA A 151 -5.06 -6.60 13.60
C ALA A 151 -5.70 -5.86 12.42
N PHE A 152 -5.74 -4.52 12.47
CA PHE A 152 -6.16 -3.71 11.34
C PHE A 152 -4.98 -3.30 10.49
N THR A 153 -5.18 -3.39 9.18
CA THR A 153 -4.27 -2.85 8.16
C THR A 153 -5.02 -1.96 7.19
N ARG A 154 -4.33 -1.03 6.53
CA ARG A 154 -4.86 -0.26 5.42
C ARG A 154 -3.76 -0.15 4.36
N GLY A 155 -3.99 -0.76 3.20
CA GLY A 155 -2.91 -0.93 2.23
C GLY A 155 -1.71 -1.67 2.86
N PRO A 156 -0.49 -1.18 2.69
CA PRO A 156 0.71 -1.79 3.29
C PRO A 156 0.91 -1.41 4.77
N LEU A 157 0.09 -0.53 5.32
CA LEU A 157 0.26 -0.01 6.68
C LEU A 157 -0.44 -0.89 7.70
N VAL A 158 0.29 -1.24 8.74
CA VAL A 158 -0.24 -1.87 9.95
C VAL A 158 -0.66 -0.76 10.91
N TYR A 159 -1.77 -0.94 11.61
CA TYR A 159 -2.29 0.01 12.59
C TYR A 159 -2.18 -0.53 14.00
N CYS A 160 -2.09 0.37 14.97
CA CYS A 160 -2.06 0.03 16.38
C CYS A 160 -2.98 0.94 17.21
N ALA A 161 -3.50 0.41 18.30
CA ALA A 161 -4.16 1.19 19.33
C ALA A 161 -3.11 1.71 20.30
N GLU A 162 -3.10 3.01 20.57
CA GLU A 162 -2.33 3.61 21.66
C GLU A 162 -3.25 3.98 22.83
N GLU A 163 -2.79 3.79 24.05
CA GLU A 163 -3.55 4.09 25.26
C GLU A 163 -3.94 5.57 25.35
N ILE A 164 -3.12 6.46 24.79
CA ILE A 164 -3.39 7.91 24.76
C ILE A 164 -4.68 8.26 23.99
N ASP A 165 -5.04 7.49 22.97
CA ASP A 165 -6.23 7.75 22.16
C ASP A 165 -7.47 7.03 22.69
N ASN A 166 -7.30 5.93 23.41
CA ASN A 166 -8.36 5.00 23.72
C ASN A 166 -8.91 5.11 25.15
N LYS A 167 -8.24 5.88 26.02
CA LYS A 167 -8.67 6.18 27.41
C LYS A 167 -8.95 4.95 28.30
N VAL A 168 -8.50 3.78 27.87
CA VAL A 168 -8.61 2.50 28.56
C VAL A 168 -7.31 1.76 28.46
N SER A 169 -7.08 0.82 29.37
CA SER A 169 -5.90 -0.04 29.27
C SER A 169 -5.93 -0.83 27.96
N ILE A 170 -4.80 -0.84 27.25
CA ILE A 170 -4.68 -1.62 26.01
C ILE A 170 -5.00 -3.10 26.20
N LYS A 171 -4.77 -3.65 27.39
CA LYS A 171 -5.08 -5.05 27.73
C LYS A 171 -6.57 -5.35 27.77
N GLU A 172 -7.39 -4.31 27.99
CA GLU A 172 -8.85 -4.40 28.08
C GLU A 172 -9.54 -4.13 26.75
N LEU A 173 -8.77 -3.71 25.72
CA LEU A 173 -9.34 -3.48 24.40
C LEU A 173 -9.79 -4.80 23.77
N THR A 174 -11.02 -4.79 23.26
CA THR A 174 -11.58 -5.90 22.49
C THR A 174 -12.35 -5.36 21.27
N LEU A 175 -12.26 -6.05 20.17
CA LEU A 175 -13.04 -5.76 18.97
C LEU A 175 -14.51 -6.17 19.15
N GLY A 176 -14.77 -7.28 19.83
CA GLY A 176 -16.14 -7.79 19.99
C GLY A 176 -16.82 -7.99 18.64
N ASN A 177 -17.94 -7.26 18.41
CA ASN A 177 -18.68 -7.32 17.14
C ASN A 177 -18.23 -6.28 16.11
N ILE A 178 -17.10 -5.61 16.32
CA ILE A 178 -16.57 -4.63 15.38
C ILE A 178 -15.95 -5.35 14.18
N ASP A 179 -16.31 -4.90 12.99
CA ASP A 179 -15.74 -5.40 11.74
C ASP A 179 -15.25 -4.28 10.80
N GLU A 180 -14.72 -4.66 9.67
CA GLU A 180 -14.12 -3.76 8.67
C GLU A 180 -15.09 -2.68 8.16
N SER A 181 -16.39 -2.99 8.06
CA SER A 181 -17.41 -2.07 7.55
C SER A 181 -17.66 -0.87 8.47
N GLN A 182 -17.26 -0.98 9.74
CA GLN A 182 -17.39 0.08 10.73
C GLN A 182 -16.16 0.99 10.81
N ALA A 183 -15.12 0.67 10.05
CA ALA A 183 -13.90 1.46 10.00
C ALA A 183 -14.11 2.75 9.20
N GLN A 184 -13.86 3.88 9.83
CA GLN A 184 -13.86 5.19 9.20
C GLN A 184 -12.43 5.71 9.11
N ILE A 185 -12.01 6.13 7.92
CA ILE A 185 -10.69 6.73 7.72
C ILE A 185 -10.83 8.23 7.91
N THR A 186 -10.10 8.77 8.88
CA THR A 186 -10.13 10.19 9.22
C THR A 186 -8.72 10.76 9.29
N SER A 187 -8.55 12.02 8.86
CA SER A 187 -7.28 12.72 9.02
C SER A 187 -7.16 13.27 10.45
N ILE A 188 -5.98 13.21 11.03
CA ILE A 188 -5.69 13.88 12.29
C ILE A 188 -5.43 15.36 12.00
N GLU A 189 -6.23 16.25 12.59
CA GLU A 189 -6.23 17.68 12.23
C GLU A 189 -5.15 18.49 12.96
N GLU A 190 -4.66 18.00 14.12
CA GLU A 190 -3.77 18.77 14.99
C GLU A 190 -2.61 17.94 15.55
N GLY A 191 -1.61 18.63 16.08
CA GLY A 191 -0.46 18.04 16.76
C GLY A 191 0.58 17.46 15.81
N ILE A 192 1.51 16.68 16.36
CA ILE A 192 2.65 16.12 15.61
C ILE A 192 2.24 15.10 14.54
N LEU A 193 1.05 14.51 14.67
CA LEU A 193 0.49 13.55 13.71
C LEU A 193 -0.48 14.21 12.72
N LYS A 194 -0.50 15.54 12.61
CA LYS A 194 -1.37 16.23 11.64
C LYS A 194 -1.18 15.69 10.22
N GLY A 195 -2.31 15.40 9.56
CA GLY A 195 -2.35 14.85 8.20
C GLY A 195 -2.22 13.31 8.14
N ILE A 196 -1.92 12.65 9.25
CA ILE A 196 -1.88 11.18 9.30
C ILE A 196 -3.30 10.63 9.26
N GLN A 197 -3.52 9.62 8.42
CA GLN A 197 -4.78 8.89 8.33
C GLN A 197 -4.88 7.90 9.48
N ARG A 198 -5.92 8.00 10.30
CA ARG A 198 -6.24 7.04 11.37
C ARG A 198 -7.50 6.26 11.03
N ILE A 199 -7.67 5.13 11.67
CA ILE A 199 -8.90 4.33 11.61
C ILE A 199 -9.69 4.59 12.88
N ASP A 200 -10.89 5.13 12.73
CA ASP A 200 -11.86 5.30 13.82
C ASP A 200 -12.89 4.18 13.77
N LEU A 201 -12.98 3.44 14.84
CA LEU A 201 -13.99 2.42 15.11
C LEU A 201 -14.94 2.94 16.22
N PRO A 202 -16.08 2.31 16.48
CA PRO A 202 -17.05 2.81 17.48
C PRO A 202 -16.44 3.17 18.84
N ASN A 203 -15.49 2.37 19.34
CA ASN A 203 -14.88 2.56 20.66
C ASN A 203 -13.35 2.51 20.62
N ILE A 204 -12.73 2.39 19.46
CA ILE A 204 -11.28 2.20 19.31
C ILE A 204 -10.76 3.16 18.24
N LYS A 205 -9.66 3.83 18.53
CA LYS A 205 -8.92 4.65 17.58
C LYS A 205 -7.58 4.01 17.30
N LEU A 206 -7.25 3.87 16.02
CA LEU A 206 -6.03 3.23 15.58
C LEU A 206 -5.20 4.21 14.74
N VAL A 207 -3.92 4.30 15.04
CA VAL A 207 -2.95 5.07 14.25
C VAL A 207 -1.98 4.13 13.54
N PRO A 208 -1.36 4.55 12.42
CA PRO A 208 -0.34 3.72 11.78
C PRO A 208 0.79 3.39 12.76
N TYR A 209 1.20 2.14 12.80
CA TYR A 209 2.22 1.65 13.74
C TYR A 209 3.52 2.46 13.70
N TYR A 210 3.94 2.96 12.54
CA TYR A 210 5.17 3.76 12.42
C TYR A 210 5.10 5.11 13.17
N THR A 211 3.89 5.55 13.59
CA THR A 211 3.70 6.78 14.37
C THR A 211 3.71 6.54 15.87
N TRP A 212 3.79 5.29 16.29
CA TRP A 212 3.83 4.93 17.70
C TRP A 212 4.95 5.65 18.47
N CYS A 213 4.62 6.04 19.70
CA CYS A 213 5.56 6.67 20.64
C CYS A 213 6.09 8.08 20.23
N ASN A 214 5.40 8.74 19.27
CA ASN A 214 5.80 10.11 18.85
C ASN A 214 5.07 11.23 19.64
N ARG A 215 4.15 10.88 20.55
CA ARG A 215 3.27 11.84 21.25
C ARG A 215 3.51 11.93 22.75
N GLY A 216 4.76 11.83 23.20
CA GLY A 216 5.15 11.98 24.61
C GLY A 216 5.39 10.65 25.31
N ASP A 217 5.04 10.56 26.61
CA ASP A 217 5.37 9.44 27.47
C ASP A 217 5.01 8.08 26.83
N ASN A 218 5.95 7.16 26.95
CA ASN A 218 5.86 5.81 26.42
C ASN A 218 4.69 5.07 27.08
N ARG A 219 3.53 5.07 26.41
CA ARG A 219 2.33 4.37 26.86
C ARG A 219 2.18 3.05 26.14
N SER A 220 1.40 2.16 26.73
CA SER A 220 1.11 0.86 26.12
C SER A 220 0.42 1.00 24.77
N MET A 221 0.73 0.07 23.86
CA MET A 221 0.08 -0.05 22.58
C MET A 221 -0.19 -1.52 22.23
N ALA A 222 -1.13 -1.76 21.30
CA ALA A 222 -1.35 -3.07 20.71
C ALA A 222 -1.62 -2.95 19.20
N VAL A 223 -0.98 -3.82 18.44
CA VAL A 223 -1.33 -4.13 17.05
C VAL A 223 -2.39 -5.22 17.02
N TRP A 224 -2.18 -6.29 17.78
CA TRP A 224 -3.10 -7.39 17.92
C TRP A 224 -4.08 -7.13 19.07
N ILE A 225 -5.35 -6.94 18.73
CA ILE A 225 -6.44 -6.61 19.65
C ILE A 225 -7.29 -7.87 19.83
N ASN A 226 -7.74 -8.16 21.06
CA ASN A 226 -8.60 -9.30 21.33
C ASN A 226 -9.90 -9.23 20.52
N ASP A 227 -10.33 -10.35 19.97
CA ASP A 227 -11.60 -10.50 19.23
C ASP A 227 -12.82 -10.35 20.13
#